data_aa9a27f5bc44439d931c21fd8855e517
#
_entry.id   aa9a27f5bc44439d931c21fd8855e517
#
_cell.length_a   1.000
_cell.length_b   1.000
_cell.length_c   1.000
_cell.angle_alpha   90.00
_cell.angle_beta   90.00
_cell.angle_gamma   90.00
#
_symmetry.space_group_name_H-M   'P 1'
#
loop_
_entity.id
_entity.type
_entity.pdbx_description
1 polymer ?
#
loop_
_entity_poly.entity_id
_entity_poly.type
_entity_poly.pdbx_seq_one_letter_code
_entity_poly.pdbx_strand_id
1 'polypeptide(L)'
;DDDDYYPKERVSHAVNMLQNHPNALCAGASEIYIWFKHIQKMWQFGPYNQNHATAGTFAFKRELLKDHRYEEHAALAEEKAFLKNYSVPFVQLEPKKTILVFSHIHNTFDKKKLLENGQNQFQKESPRIVDEFVKEAEQKEFYMNIIDKLLENYDPGHPKNKPDVLKQIKEIEEERKQMAIEQQKKQKNDGKIVLNQNGQHIELNNEQIVQIMQKQQEQLIEFSNLLKEKDKKIESLENDINRSDIRNDINLSSIDKKIDKLMTMLQNNNNENIKLQIN
;
A
#
# COMPACT_ATOMS: atom_id res chain seq x y z
N ASP A 1 -13.10 20.82 12.75
CA ASP A 1 -14.26 20.62 11.88
C ASP A 1 -15.39 20.02 12.73
N ASP A 2 -16.61 20.39 12.46
CA ASP A 2 -17.82 20.00 13.25
C ASP A 2 -18.59 18.84 12.56
N ASP A 3 -18.13 18.44 11.41
CA ASP A 3 -18.67 17.34 10.59
C ASP A 3 -17.88 16.03 10.70
N ASP A 4 -16.83 15.99 11.53
CA ASP A 4 -15.98 14.85 11.77
C ASP A 4 -16.08 14.37 13.22
N TYR A 5 -15.77 13.09 13.46
CA TYR A 5 -15.78 12.52 14.80
C TYR A 5 -14.43 12.68 15.50
N TYR A 6 -14.45 13.21 16.72
CA TYR A 6 -13.29 13.34 17.61
C TYR A 6 -13.45 12.39 18.81
N PRO A 7 -12.56 11.41 18.97
CA PRO A 7 -12.58 10.51 20.13
C PRO A 7 -12.46 11.27 21.45
N LYS A 8 -13.08 10.76 22.50
CA LYS A 8 -13.06 11.38 23.85
C LYS A 8 -11.65 11.60 24.40
N GLU A 9 -10.70 10.78 23.99
CA GLU A 9 -9.29 10.90 24.36
C GLU A 9 -8.54 12.00 23.61
N ARG A 10 -9.15 12.64 22.60
CA ARG A 10 -8.50 13.58 21.69
C ARG A 10 -7.68 14.65 22.40
N VAL A 11 -8.28 15.31 23.39
CA VAL A 11 -7.66 16.41 24.12
C VAL A 11 -6.60 15.88 25.10
N SER A 12 -6.97 14.89 25.92
CA SER A 12 -6.06 14.35 26.93
C SER A 12 -4.83 13.69 26.30
N HIS A 13 -5.00 12.99 25.16
CA HIS A 13 -3.91 12.41 24.40
C HIS A 13 -2.94 13.50 23.89
N ALA A 14 -3.46 14.54 23.25
CA ALA A 14 -2.65 15.63 22.71
C ALA A 14 -1.87 16.38 23.82
N VAL A 15 -2.53 16.68 24.94
CA VAL A 15 -1.89 17.32 26.10
C VAL A 15 -0.76 16.45 26.67
N ASN A 16 -1.02 15.17 26.85
CA ASN A 16 -0.02 14.22 27.35
C ASN A 16 1.20 14.14 26.40
N MET A 17 0.96 14.06 25.10
CA MET A 17 2.05 14.02 24.12
C MET A 17 2.90 15.29 24.15
N LEU A 18 2.28 16.47 24.22
CA LEU A 18 3.01 17.76 24.32
C LEU A 18 3.75 17.92 25.66
N GLN A 19 3.24 17.36 26.75
CA GLN A 19 3.92 17.37 28.05
C GLN A 19 5.14 16.44 28.07
N ASN A 20 5.01 15.27 27.48
CA ASN A 20 6.10 14.29 27.40
C ASN A 20 7.18 14.66 26.37
N HIS A 21 6.89 15.62 25.48
CA HIS A 21 7.82 16.13 24.47
C HIS A 21 7.99 17.64 24.65
N PRO A 22 8.73 18.10 25.66
CA PRO A 22 8.80 19.54 26.03
C PRO A 22 9.30 20.42 24.88
N ASN A 23 10.14 19.90 24.00
CA ASN A 23 10.65 20.63 22.83
C ASN A 23 9.64 20.77 21.70
N ALA A 24 8.58 19.92 21.65
CA ALA A 24 7.55 20.04 20.64
C ALA A 24 6.62 21.22 20.94
N LEU A 25 6.38 22.04 19.93
CA LEU A 25 5.46 23.17 19.99
C LEU A 25 4.09 22.83 19.43
N CYS A 26 4.00 21.85 18.53
CA CYS A 26 2.78 21.37 17.92
C CYS A 26 2.71 19.85 17.93
N ALA A 27 1.50 19.32 18.02
CA ALA A 27 1.16 17.91 17.89
C ALA A 27 0.06 17.73 16.86
N GLY A 28 0.06 16.63 16.13
CA GLY A 28 -0.99 16.29 15.17
C GLY A 28 -0.75 14.92 14.57
N ALA A 29 -1.60 14.48 13.67
CA ALA A 29 -1.47 13.19 13.00
C ALA A 29 -1.18 13.36 11.51
N SER A 30 -0.09 12.74 11.04
CA SER A 30 0.22 12.66 9.61
C SER A 30 -0.49 11.47 8.93
N GLU A 31 -1.11 10.62 9.72
CA GLU A 31 -1.98 9.54 9.27
C GLU A 31 -3.41 9.81 9.73
N ILE A 32 -4.35 9.77 8.81
CA ILE A 32 -5.77 9.91 9.10
C ILE A 32 -6.58 8.82 8.42
N TYR A 33 -7.77 8.58 8.92
CA TYR A 33 -8.73 7.65 8.36
C TYR A 33 -9.98 8.40 7.90
N ILE A 34 -10.46 8.02 6.70
CA ILE A 34 -11.67 8.57 6.12
C ILE A 34 -12.64 7.42 5.84
N TRP A 35 -13.84 7.52 6.37
CA TRP A 35 -14.94 6.63 6.04
C TRP A 35 -15.68 7.15 4.81
N PHE A 36 -15.61 6.43 3.71
CA PHE A 36 -16.30 6.75 2.48
C PHE A 36 -17.67 6.07 2.45
N LYS A 37 -18.71 6.79 2.84
CA LYS A 37 -20.08 6.26 2.96
C LYS A 37 -20.61 5.66 1.66
N HIS A 38 -20.33 6.28 0.50
CA HIS A 38 -20.84 5.83 -0.81
C HIS A 38 -20.32 4.47 -1.25
N ILE A 39 -19.17 4.03 -0.74
CA ILE A 39 -18.57 2.70 -1.02
C ILE A 39 -18.49 1.82 0.22
N GLN A 40 -18.92 2.32 1.39
CA GLN A 40 -18.88 1.61 2.69
C GLN A 40 -17.49 1.07 3.02
N LYS A 41 -16.46 1.89 2.83
CA LYS A 41 -15.06 1.51 3.05
C LYS A 41 -14.28 2.57 3.80
N MET A 42 -13.36 2.07 4.64
CA MET A 42 -12.37 2.89 5.32
C MET A 42 -11.12 3.01 4.45
N TRP A 43 -10.59 4.22 4.34
CA TRP A 43 -9.30 4.47 3.69
C TRP A 43 -8.36 5.15 4.66
N GLN A 44 -7.08 4.77 4.56
CA GLN A 44 -5.98 5.37 5.29
C GLN A 44 -5.23 6.31 4.35
N PHE A 45 -4.93 7.52 4.85
CA PHE A 45 -4.09 8.53 4.21
C PHE A 45 -2.90 8.81 5.09
N GLY A 46 -1.70 8.74 4.54
CA GLY A 46 -0.45 8.81 5.27
C GLY A 46 0.01 7.42 5.81
N PRO A 47 1.02 7.42 6.73
CA PRO A 47 1.74 8.60 7.24
C PRO A 47 2.61 9.27 6.16
N TYR A 48 2.63 10.61 6.13
CA TYR A 48 3.44 11.36 5.15
C TYR A 48 4.87 11.56 5.65
N ASN A 49 5.08 12.32 6.70
CA ASN A 49 6.38 12.43 7.37
C ASN A 49 6.23 12.83 8.85
N GLN A 50 7.36 12.90 9.57
CA GLN A 50 7.38 13.13 11.02
C GLN A 50 6.86 14.51 11.44
N ASN A 51 7.04 15.52 10.61
CA ASN A 51 6.66 16.91 10.91
C ASN A 51 5.38 17.33 10.18
N HIS A 52 4.78 16.44 9.40
CA HIS A 52 3.52 16.67 8.73
C HIS A 52 2.33 16.26 9.62
N ALA A 53 1.25 17.00 9.56
CA ALA A 53 -0.05 16.59 10.05
C ALA A 53 -1.14 17.38 9.36
N THR A 54 -2.36 16.85 9.31
CA THR A 54 -3.55 17.55 8.83
C THR A 54 -4.01 18.56 9.86
N ALA A 55 -4.38 19.76 9.44
CA ALA A 55 -4.73 20.89 10.33
C ALA A 55 -5.83 20.54 11.36
N GLY A 56 -6.88 19.80 10.97
CA GLY A 56 -7.93 19.33 11.88
C GLY A 56 -7.44 18.44 13.02
N THR A 57 -6.19 17.98 12.96
CA THR A 57 -5.57 17.16 14.01
C THR A 57 -4.68 17.95 14.98
N PHE A 58 -4.46 19.25 14.75
CA PHE A 58 -3.50 20.04 15.52
C PHE A 58 -3.92 20.23 16.98
N ALA A 59 -2.91 20.16 17.83
CA ALA A 59 -2.87 20.74 19.17
C ALA A 59 -1.52 21.41 19.33
N PHE A 60 -1.46 22.61 19.86
CA PHE A 60 -0.22 23.36 19.97
C PHE A 60 -0.12 24.16 21.25
N LYS A 61 1.12 24.39 21.70
CA LYS A 61 1.40 25.24 22.82
C LYS A 61 1.14 26.72 22.43
N ARG A 62 0.65 27.50 23.38
CA ARG A 62 0.36 28.93 23.14
C ARG A 62 1.58 29.70 22.64
N GLU A 63 2.78 29.28 23.02
CA GLU A 63 4.05 29.88 22.59
C GLU A 63 4.20 29.88 21.09
N LEU A 64 3.66 28.88 20.39
CA LEU A 64 3.71 28.79 18.94
C LEU A 64 3.05 30.01 18.27
N LEU A 65 1.97 30.53 18.84
CA LEU A 65 1.21 31.65 18.30
C LEU A 65 1.94 32.99 18.35
N LYS A 66 3.10 33.09 19.01
CA LYS A 66 3.92 34.31 18.98
C LYS A 66 4.44 34.62 17.58
N ASP A 67 4.80 33.56 16.83
CA ASP A 67 5.46 33.66 15.53
C ASP A 67 4.71 32.94 14.40
N HIS A 68 3.57 32.27 14.69
CA HIS A 68 2.81 31.50 13.74
C HIS A 68 1.35 31.93 13.73
N ARG A 69 0.80 32.08 12.53
CA ARG A 69 -0.61 32.36 12.28
C ARG A 69 -1.08 31.60 11.06
N TYR A 70 -2.38 31.35 11.01
CA TYR A 70 -2.99 30.92 9.76
C TYR A 70 -3.00 32.10 8.79
N GLU A 71 -2.79 31.81 7.52
CA GLU A 71 -2.90 32.83 6.47
C GLU A 71 -4.37 33.18 6.25
N GLU A 72 -4.71 34.47 6.24
CA GLU A 72 -6.11 34.91 6.10
C GLU A 72 -6.75 34.50 4.78
N HIS A 73 -5.93 34.25 3.75
CA HIS A 73 -6.40 33.87 2.42
C HIS A 73 -6.32 32.36 2.15
N ALA A 74 -5.76 31.57 3.07
CA ALA A 74 -5.64 30.12 2.92
C ALA A 74 -6.96 29.45 3.34
N ALA A 75 -7.76 29.07 2.38
CA ALA A 75 -8.98 28.29 2.61
C ALA A 75 -8.74 26.78 2.58
N LEU A 76 -7.58 26.33 2.09
CA LEU A 76 -7.15 24.93 1.99
C LEU A 76 -5.63 24.81 2.20
N ALA A 77 -5.18 23.67 2.71
CA ALA A 77 -3.76 23.33 2.92
C ALA A 77 -2.99 24.34 3.79
N GLU A 78 -3.70 24.95 4.75
CA GLU A 78 -3.20 25.95 5.69
C GLU A 78 -2.09 25.43 6.62
N GLU A 79 -1.99 24.10 6.79
CA GLU A 79 -1.00 23.46 7.65
C GLU A 79 0.44 23.74 7.23
N LYS A 80 0.69 23.82 5.94
CA LYS A 80 2.04 24.06 5.41
C LYS A 80 2.59 25.43 5.82
N ALA A 81 1.76 26.45 5.70
CA ALA A 81 2.12 27.80 6.09
C ALA A 81 2.21 27.95 7.61
N PHE A 82 1.21 27.43 8.34
CA PHE A 82 1.17 27.47 9.80
C PHE A 82 2.41 26.79 10.43
N LEU A 83 2.84 25.66 9.89
CA LEU A 83 4.04 24.91 10.33
C LEU A 83 5.34 25.38 9.69
N LYS A 84 5.34 26.52 8.97
CA LYS A 84 6.51 27.08 8.26
C LYS A 84 7.25 26.00 7.43
N ASN A 85 6.56 25.43 6.45
CA ASN A 85 7.04 24.28 5.66
C ASN A 85 7.47 23.08 6.53
N TYR A 86 6.69 22.77 7.56
CA TYR A 86 6.91 21.64 8.47
C TYR A 86 8.23 21.70 9.24
N SER A 87 8.75 22.91 9.52
CA SER A 87 9.97 23.12 10.30
C SER A 87 9.74 23.26 11.80
N VAL A 88 8.49 23.39 12.25
CA VAL A 88 8.11 23.51 13.65
C VAL A 88 8.45 22.21 14.39
N PRO A 89 9.07 22.27 15.59
CA PRO A 89 9.23 21.10 16.45
C PRO A 89 7.90 20.43 16.76
N PHE A 90 7.76 19.17 16.36
CA PHE A 90 6.48 18.48 16.23
C PHE A 90 6.49 17.11 16.89
N VAL A 91 5.34 16.66 17.41
CA VAL A 91 5.13 15.30 17.88
C VAL A 91 3.89 14.68 17.25
N GLN A 92 4.02 13.45 16.78
CA GLN A 92 2.93 12.71 16.15
C GLN A 92 1.93 12.20 17.18
N LEU A 93 0.65 12.33 16.88
CA LEU A 93 -0.46 11.78 17.65
C LEU A 93 -0.87 10.42 17.08
N GLU A 94 -1.41 9.55 17.95
CA GLU A 94 -2.02 8.30 17.54
C GLU A 94 -3.30 8.58 16.74
N PRO A 95 -3.38 8.12 15.46
CA PRO A 95 -4.50 8.46 14.58
C PRO A 95 -5.87 8.12 15.16
N LYS A 96 -6.00 6.95 15.82
CA LYS A 96 -7.28 6.51 16.42
C LYS A 96 -7.77 7.40 17.57
N LYS A 97 -6.88 8.14 18.20
CA LYS A 97 -7.22 9.08 19.29
C LYS A 97 -7.34 10.52 18.81
N THR A 98 -7.33 10.72 17.49
CA THR A 98 -7.22 12.06 16.92
C THR A 98 -8.49 12.45 16.18
N ILE A 99 -8.86 11.78 15.12
CA ILE A 99 -10.01 12.09 14.29
C ILE A 99 -10.42 10.87 13.45
N LEU A 100 -11.72 10.72 13.22
CA LEU A 100 -12.26 9.94 12.12
C LEU A 100 -13.05 10.88 11.21
N VAL A 101 -12.61 10.97 9.96
CA VAL A 101 -13.23 11.82 8.95
C VAL A 101 -14.35 11.07 8.25
N PHE A 102 -15.51 11.73 8.06
CA PHE A 102 -16.62 11.19 7.29
C PHE A 102 -16.76 11.92 5.95
N SER A 103 -16.84 11.16 4.87
CA SER A 103 -17.10 11.72 3.53
C SER A 103 -18.60 11.92 3.35
N HIS A 104 -19.02 13.17 3.10
CA HIS A 104 -20.41 13.57 2.82
C HIS A 104 -20.47 14.72 1.80
N ILE A 105 -21.69 15.08 1.37
CA ILE A 105 -21.92 16.03 0.27
C ILE A 105 -21.50 17.48 0.56
N HIS A 106 -21.38 17.87 1.83
CA HIS A 106 -21.04 19.23 2.27
C HIS A 106 -19.56 19.38 2.65
N ASN A 107 -18.73 18.32 2.49
CA ASN A 107 -17.31 18.51 2.70
C ASN A 107 -16.77 19.65 1.81
N THR A 108 -15.96 20.52 2.39
CA THR A 108 -15.36 21.66 1.69
C THR A 108 -14.61 21.26 0.43
N PHE A 109 -13.87 20.15 0.50
CA PHE A 109 -13.26 19.46 -0.64
C PHE A 109 -14.00 18.14 -0.86
N ASP A 110 -14.39 17.84 -2.10
CA ASP A 110 -14.99 16.55 -2.44
C ASP A 110 -13.98 15.43 -2.24
N LYS A 111 -14.09 14.76 -1.08
CA LYS A 111 -13.16 13.69 -0.68
C LYS A 111 -13.19 12.50 -1.64
N LYS A 112 -14.26 12.31 -2.45
CA LYS A 112 -14.31 11.24 -3.46
C LYS A 112 -13.22 11.37 -4.50
N LYS A 113 -12.82 12.60 -4.84
CA LYS A 113 -11.70 12.86 -5.75
C LYS A 113 -10.36 12.26 -5.27
N LEU A 114 -10.20 12.07 -3.96
CA LEU A 114 -9.01 11.41 -3.43
C LEU A 114 -8.87 9.96 -3.92
N LEU A 115 -9.99 9.28 -4.17
CA LEU A 115 -10.00 7.89 -4.61
C LEU A 115 -9.64 7.71 -6.09
N GLU A 116 -9.72 8.76 -6.90
CA GLU A 116 -9.43 8.72 -8.34
C GLU A 116 -7.97 8.34 -8.63
N ASN A 117 -7.06 8.64 -7.71
CA ASN A 117 -5.64 8.31 -7.83
C ASN A 117 -5.30 6.85 -7.48
N GLY A 118 -6.30 6.05 -7.10
CA GLY A 118 -6.12 4.66 -6.70
C GLY A 118 -5.27 4.49 -5.43
N GLN A 119 -4.77 3.29 -5.22
CA GLN A 119 -3.91 2.98 -4.07
C GLN A 119 -2.44 3.30 -4.38
N ASN A 120 -1.74 3.84 -3.39
CA ASN A 120 -0.31 4.15 -3.45
C ASN A 120 0.31 4.07 -2.05
N GLN A 121 1.59 4.42 -1.91
CA GLN A 121 2.30 4.35 -0.62
C GLN A 121 1.68 5.22 0.50
N PHE A 122 0.93 6.28 0.14
CA PHE A 122 0.31 7.20 1.10
C PHE A 122 -1.20 7.09 1.16
N GLN A 123 -1.81 6.23 0.35
CA GLN A 123 -3.25 6.11 0.23
C GLN A 123 -3.63 4.68 -0.09
N LYS A 124 -4.36 4.05 0.81
CA LYS A 124 -4.79 2.65 0.66
C LYS A 124 -6.11 2.36 1.37
N GLU A 125 -6.82 1.36 0.88
CA GLU A 125 -7.96 0.80 1.60
C GLU A 125 -7.48 0.19 2.93
N SER A 126 -8.23 0.48 3.99
CA SER A 126 -7.92 0.00 5.34
C SER A 126 -8.92 -1.07 5.77
N PRO A 127 -8.48 -2.16 6.40
CA PRO A 127 -9.38 -3.16 6.96
C PRO A 127 -10.09 -2.70 8.24
N ARG A 128 -9.80 -1.49 8.74
CA ARG A 128 -10.43 -0.95 9.94
C ARG A 128 -11.90 -0.66 9.72
N ILE A 129 -12.64 -0.71 10.79
CA ILE A 129 -14.09 -0.42 10.82
C ILE A 129 -14.38 0.79 11.70
N VAL A 130 -15.53 1.42 11.49
CA VAL A 130 -15.96 2.62 12.24
C VAL A 130 -16.00 2.35 13.75
N ASP A 131 -16.38 1.14 14.18
CA ASP A 131 -16.45 0.73 15.59
C ASP A 131 -15.08 0.76 16.31
N GLU A 132 -13.97 0.75 15.60
CA GLU A 132 -12.65 0.92 16.21
C GLU A 132 -12.41 2.35 16.69
N PHE A 133 -13.08 3.33 16.09
CA PHE A 133 -12.95 4.75 16.39
C PHE A 133 -14.11 5.26 17.25
N VAL A 134 -15.33 5.06 16.78
CA VAL A 134 -16.55 5.56 17.40
C VAL A 134 -17.12 4.51 18.33
N LYS A 135 -16.98 4.73 19.63
CA LYS A 135 -17.43 3.78 20.67
C LYS A 135 -18.85 4.04 21.15
N GLU A 136 -19.30 5.27 21.03
CA GLU A 136 -20.61 5.73 21.45
C GLU A 136 -21.65 5.39 20.37
N ALA A 137 -22.64 4.58 20.73
CA ALA A 137 -23.66 4.11 19.79
C ALA A 137 -24.46 5.25 19.15
N GLU A 138 -24.80 6.26 19.92
CA GLU A 138 -25.53 7.44 19.44
C GLU A 138 -24.71 8.27 18.44
N GLN A 139 -23.42 8.46 18.71
CA GLN A 139 -22.51 9.16 17.81
C GLN A 139 -22.32 8.37 16.51
N LYS A 140 -22.16 7.05 16.62
CA LYS A 140 -22.06 6.19 15.44
C LYS A 140 -23.32 6.28 14.58
N GLU A 141 -24.49 6.18 15.19
CA GLU A 141 -25.78 6.31 14.48
C GLU A 141 -25.89 7.68 13.79
N PHE A 142 -25.49 8.75 14.49
CA PHE A 142 -25.50 10.11 13.94
C PHE A 142 -24.64 10.21 12.68
N TYR A 143 -23.35 9.85 12.75
CA TYR A 143 -22.43 9.97 11.62
C TYR A 143 -22.73 8.99 10.48
N MET A 144 -23.22 7.80 10.78
CA MET A 144 -23.50 6.79 9.77
C MET A 144 -24.82 7.01 9.02
N ASN A 145 -25.89 7.43 9.71
CA ASN A 145 -27.23 7.36 9.18
C ASN A 145 -28.02 8.68 9.24
N ILE A 146 -27.73 9.57 10.20
CA ILE A 146 -28.55 10.76 10.45
C ILE A 146 -28.01 11.99 9.72
N ILE A 147 -26.69 12.22 9.78
CA ILE A 147 -26.07 13.47 9.30
C ILE A 147 -26.38 13.74 7.82
N ASP A 148 -26.38 12.74 6.95
CA ASP A 148 -26.62 12.96 5.52
C ASP A 148 -28.02 13.51 5.26
N LYS A 149 -29.02 12.99 5.98
CA LYS A 149 -30.40 13.48 5.88
C LYS A 149 -30.55 14.93 6.34
N LEU A 150 -29.78 15.30 7.37
CA LEU A 150 -29.78 16.70 7.87
C LEU A 150 -29.10 17.63 6.85
N LEU A 151 -28.02 17.13 6.20
CA LEU A 151 -27.26 17.91 5.21
C LEU A 151 -28.02 18.10 3.90
N GLU A 152 -28.87 17.16 3.48
CA GLU A 152 -29.65 17.28 2.23
C GLU A 152 -30.42 18.60 2.12
N ASN A 153 -30.94 19.08 3.22
CA ASN A 153 -31.74 20.31 3.27
C ASN A 153 -30.98 21.51 3.86
N TYR A 154 -29.67 21.36 4.13
CA TYR A 154 -28.86 22.42 4.75
C TYR A 154 -28.09 23.21 3.71
N ASP A 155 -28.80 24.11 2.99
CA ASP A 155 -28.19 24.94 1.94
C ASP A 155 -26.98 25.78 2.39
N PRO A 156 -26.95 26.38 3.61
CA PRO A 156 -25.78 27.19 4.04
C PRO A 156 -24.44 26.43 4.01
N GLY A 157 -24.44 25.13 4.29
CA GLY A 157 -23.24 24.30 4.26
C GLY A 157 -22.81 23.86 2.86
N HIS A 158 -23.63 24.10 1.84
CA HIS A 158 -23.35 23.64 0.49
C HIS A 158 -22.06 24.28 -0.08
N PRO A 159 -21.15 23.50 -0.74
CA PRO A 159 -19.90 24.03 -1.32
C PRO A 159 -20.07 25.25 -2.23
N LYS A 160 -21.20 25.36 -2.96
CA LYS A 160 -21.50 26.53 -3.81
C LYS A 160 -21.48 27.86 -3.04
N ASN A 161 -21.75 27.83 -1.73
CA ASN A 161 -21.76 29.00 -0.87
C ASN A 161 -20.38 29.37 -0.32
N LYS A 162 -19.33 28.68 -0.74
CA LYS A 162 -17.93 28.91 -0.35
C LYS A 162 -17.10 29.34 -1.57
N PRO A 163 -17.34 30.53 -2.16
CA PRO A 163 -16.72 30.95 -3.43
C PRO A 163 -15.20 31.02 -3.35
N ASP A 164 -14.64 31.44 -2.22
CA ASP A 164 -13.19 31.54 -2.03
C ASP A 164 -12.54 30.16 -2.01
N VAL A 165 -13.17 29.18 -1.41
CA VAL A 165 -12.72 27.79 -1.43
C VAL A 165 -12.75 27.23 -2.84
N LEU A 166 -13.84 27.44 -3.59
CA LEU A 166 -13.97 26.98 -4.98
C LEU A 166 -12.94 27.62 -5.91
N LYS A 167 -12.61 28.89 -5.67
CA LYS A 167 -11.56 29.59 -6.40
C LYS A 167 -10.20 28.98 -6.09
N GLN A 168 -9.86 28.76 -4.83
CA GLN A 168 -8.58 28.20 -4.43
C GLN A 168 -8.40 26.76 -4.90
N ILE A 169 -9.46 25.94 -4.91
CA ILE A 169 -9.40 24.60 -5.51
C ILE A 169 -8.95 24.65 -6.96
N LYS A 170 -9.51 25.58 -7.75
CA LYS A 170 -9.12 25.75 -9.17
C LYS A 170 -7.67 26.20 -9.30
N GLU A 171 -7.23 27.14 -8.48
CA GLU A 171 -5.86 27.63 -8.47
C GLU A 171 -4.87 26.48 -8.16
N ILE A 172 -5.15 25.67 -7.15
CA ILE A 172 -4.34 24.50 -6.79
C ILE A 172 -4.34 23.46 -7.92
N GLU A 173 -5.48 23.19 -8.55
CA GLU A 173 -5.56 22.27 -9.69
C GLU A 173 -4.74 22.78 -10.89
N GLU A 174 -4.77 24.07 -11.16
CA GLU A 174 -3.97 24.68 -12.22
C GLU A 174 -2.48 24.66 -11.92
N GLU A 175 -2.07 25.01 -10.71
CA GLU A 175 -0.68 24.90 -10.26
C GLU A 175 -0.14 23.48 -10.40
N ARG A 176 -0.92 22.47 -9.97
CA ARG A 176 -0.53 21.06 -10.14
C ARG A 176 -0.36 20.68 -11.60
N LYS A 177 -1.25 21.13 -12.48
CA LYS A 177 -1.14 20.90 -13.93
C LYS A 177 0.13 21.56 -14.49
N GLN A 178 0.41 22.81 -14.09
CA GLN A 178 1.62 23.52 -14.52
C GLN A 178 2.89 22.80 -14.03
N MET A 179 2.94 22.39 -12.76
CA MET A 179 4.07 21.64 -12.22
C MET A 179 4.27 20.30 -12.95
N ALA A 180 3.19 19.60 -13.27
CA ALA A 180 3.27 18.34 -14.02
C ALA A 180 3.83 18.58 -15.45
N ILE A 181 3.38 19.64 -16.12
CA ILE A 181 3.90 20.05 -17.45
C ILE A 181 5.37 20.43 -17.37
N GLU A 182 5.76 21.19 -16.36
CA GLU A 182 7.16 21.58 -16.16
C GLU A 182 8.05 20.38 -15.83
N GLN A 183 7.58 19.45 -15.01
CA GLN A 183 8.29 18.21 -14.73
C GLN A 183 8.47 17.37 -16.00
N GLN A 184 7.42 17.24 -16.82
CA GLN A 184 7.52 16.54 -18.10
C GLN A 184 8.50 17.25 -19.05
N LYS A 185 8.50 18.58 -19.10
CA LYS A 185 9.47 19.37 -19.90
C LYS A 185 10.89 19.20 -19.38
N LYS A 186 11.10 19.22 -18.06
CA LYS A 186 12.41 18.95 -17.45
C LYS A 186 12.89 17.54 -17.74
N GLN A 187 12.03 16.53 -17.60
CA GLN A 187 12.36 15.14 -17.95
C GLN A 187 12.70 14.97 -19.45
N LYS A 188 12.09 15.76 -20.33
CA LYS A 188 12.45 15.77 -21.75
C LYS A 188 13.78 16.49 -22.04
N ASN A 189 14.15 17.46 -21.22
CA ASN A 189 15.36 18.27 -21.41
C ASN A 189 16.57 17.80 -20.59
N ASP A 190 16.37 17.09 -19.47
CA ASP A 190 17.44 16.58 -18.60
C ASP A 190 17.73 15.13 -18.95
N GLY A 191 18.80 14.93 -19.69
CA GLY A 191 19.42 13.62 -19.75
C GLY A 191 19.66 13.08 -21.14
N LYS A 192 20.67 13.60 -21.79
CA LYS A 192 21.42 12.78 -22.73
C LYS A 192 22.24 11.80 -21.90
N ILE A 193 21.87 10.53 -21.90
CA ILE A 193 22.72 9.48 -21.36
C ILE A 193 23.70 9.08 -22.45
N VAL A 194 24.98 9.19 -22.15
CA VAL A 194 26.04 8.71 -23.03
C VAL A 194 26.33 7.25 -22.66
N LEU A 195 25.92 6.32 -23.50
CA LEU A 195 26.29 4.91 -23.36
C LEU A 195 27.65 4.68 -24.09
N ASN A 196 28.58 4.07 -23.37
CA ASN A 196 29.85 3.68 -23.91
C ASN A 196 29.76 2.18 -24.29
N GLN A 197 29.46 1.89 -25.53
CA GLN A 197 29.36 0.52 -26.03
C GLN A 197 30.44 0.28 -27.09
N ASN A 198 31.36 -0.62 -26.82
CA ASN A 198 32.46 -1.00 -27.72
C ASN A 198 33.36 0.18 -28.18
N GLY A 199 33.56 1.19 -27.29
CA GLY A 199 34.40 2.36 -27.61
C GLY A 199 33.67 3.47 -28.41
N GLN A 200 32.40 3.28 -28.70
CA GLN A 200 31.55 4.32 -29.31
C GLN A 200 30.67 5.00 -28.24
N HIS A 201 30.64 6.32 -28.27
CA HIS A 201 29.76 7.13 -27.45
C HIS A 201 28.43 7.29 -28.18
N ILE A 202 27.37 6.70 -27.65
CA ILE A 202 26.02 6.83 -28.19
C ILE A 202 25.25 7.74 -27.23
N GLU A 203 24.85 8.92 -27.70
CA GLU A 203 23.95 9.80 -26.96
C GLU A 203 22.50 9.33 -27.14
N LEU A 204 21.84 8.97 -26.07
CA LEU A 204 20.44 8.60 -26.08
C LEU A 204 19.61 9.69 -25.41
N ASN A 205 18.49 10.06 -26.04
CA ASN A 205 17.48 10.90 -25.42
C ASN A 205 16.55 10.05 -24.52
N ASN A 206 15.78 10.73 -23.67
CA ASN A 206 14.88 10.03 -22.71
C ASN A 206 13.86 9.13 -23.42
N GLU A 207 13.40 9.47 -24.60
CA GLU A 207 12.45 8.68 -25.38
C GLU A 207 13.07 7.37 -25.85
N GLN A 208 14.32 7.41 -26.32
CA GLN A 208 15.09 6.22 -26.72
C GLN A 208 15.42 5.33 -25.53
N ILE A 209 15.69 5.94 -24.35
CA ILE A 209 15.92 5.19 -23.11
C ILE A 209 14.65 4.44 -22.68
N VAL A 210 13.50 5.11 -22.71
CA VAL A 210 12.21 4.46 -22.40
C VAL A 210 11.92 3.32 -23.36
N GLN A 211 12.16 3.48 -24.65
CA GLN A 211 11.97 2.40 -25.64
C GLN A 211 12.92 1.23 -25.39
N ILE A 212 14.17 1.49 -25.02
CA ILE A 212 15.14 0.43 -24.66
C ILE A 212 14.68 -0.31 -23.39
N MET A 213 14.23 0.43 -22.37
CA MET A 213 13.73 -0.17 -21.13
C MET A 213 12.49 -1.04 -21.37
N GLN A 214 11.55 -0.56 -22.18
CA GLN A 214 10.35 -1.33 -22.55
C GLN A 214 10.73 -2.63 -23.28
N LYS A 215 11.63 -2.53 -24.26
CA LYS A 215 12.13 -3.72 -24.98
C LYS A 215 12.84 -4.72 -24.06
N GLN A 216 13.64 -4.22 -23.12
CA GLN A 216 14.30 -5.08 -22.12
C GLN A 216 13.27 -5.75 -21.20
N GLN A 217 12.23 -5.03 -20.81
CA GLN A 217 11.16 -5.58 -19.98
C GLN A 217 10.37 -6.66 -20.70
N GLU A 218 10.08 -6.47 -21.99
CA GLU A 218 9.46 -7.50 -22.84
C GLU A 218 10.33 -8.75 -22.93
N GLN A 219 11.64 -8.57 -23.17
CA GLN A 219 12.60 -9.70 -23.20
C GLN A 219 12.67 -10.43 -21.85
N LEU A 220 12.67 -9.72 -20.73
CA LEU A 220 12.64 -10.34 -19.40
C LEU A 220 11.39 -11.17 -19.17
N ILE A 221 10.23 -10.69 -19.62
CA ILE A 221 8.98 -11.45 -19.56
C ILE A 221 9.06 -12.71 -20.41
N GLU A 222 9.59 -12.60 -21.63
CA GLU A 222 9.78 -13.74 -22.52
C GLU A 222 10.72 -14.79 -21.92
N PHE A 223 11.88 -14.37 -21.38
CA PHE A 223 12.80 -15.25 -20.67
C PHE A 223 12.17 -15.91 -19.45
N SER A 224 11.38 -15.15 -18.67
CA SER A 224 10.67 -15.71 -17.51
C SER A 224 9.67 -16.80 -17.91
N ASN A 225 8.97 -16.62 -19.02
CA ASN A 225 8.04 -17.62 -19.55
C ASN A 225 8.78 -18.86 -20.06
N LEU A 226 9.90 -18.66 -20.75
CA LEU A 226 10.74 -19.76 -21.22
C LEU A 226 11.33 -20.58 -20.06
N LEU A 227 11.78 -19.91 -18.99
CA LEU A 227 12.25 -20.59 -17.78
C LEU A 227 11.14 -21.44 -17.16
N LYS A 228 9.93 -20.90 -16.99
CA LYS A 228 8.78 -21.66 -16.48
C LYS A 228 8.43 -22.87 -17.33
N GLU A 229 8.57 -22.77 -18.64
CA GLU A 229 8.35 -23.90 -19.56
C GLU A 229 9.45 -24.97 -19.37
N LYS A 230 10.71 -24.55 -19.23
CA LYS A 230 11.82 -25.45 -18.95
C LYS A 230 11.68 -26.16 -17.61
N ASP A 231 11.28 -25.42 -16.56
CA ASP A 231 11.05 -26.00 -15.24
C ASP A 231 9.96 -27.09 -15.28
N LYS A 232 8.83 -26.83 -15.96
CA LYS A 232 7.80 -27.85 -16.18
C LYS A 232 8.31 -29.08 -16.91
N LYS A 233 9.22 -28.87 -17.90
CA LYS A 233 9.81 -29.97 -18.63
C LYS A 233 10.77 -30.78 -17.76
N ILE A 234 11.56 -30.12 -16.91
CA ILE A 234 12.43 -30.77 -15.93
C ILE A 234 11.58 -31.61 -14.98
N GLU A 235 10.55 -31.02 -14.37
CA GLU A 235 9.64 -31.74 -13.45
C GLU A 235 9.02 -32.98 -14.13
N SER A 236 8.60 -32.86 -15.39
CA SER A 236 8.08 -33.99 -16.16
C SER A 236 9.12 -35.12 -16.34
N LEU A 237 10.36 -34.75 -16.68
CA LEU A 237 11.45 -35.71 -16.87
C LEU A 237 11.86 -36.39 -15.56
N GLU A 238 11.93 -35.64 -14.47
CA GLU A 238 12.18 -36.18 -13.12
C GLU A 238 11.12 -37.20 -12.70
N ASN A 239 9.85 -36.91 -12.98
CA ASN A 239 8.76 -37.84 -12.73
C ASN A 239 8.87 -39.13 -13.60
N ASP A 240 9.30 -39.01 -14.85
CA ASP A 240 9.48 -40.16 -15.74
C ASP A 240 10.69 -41.01 -15.30
N ILE A 241 11.78 -40.41 -14.85
CA ILE A 241 12.95 -41.12 -14.27
C ILE A 241 12.51 -41.88 -13.02
N ASN A 242 11.84 -41.20 -12.06
CA ASN A 242 11.37 -41.83 -10.83
C ASN A 242 10.44 -43.03 -11.12
N ARG A 243 9.53 -42.90 -12.10
CA ARG A 243 8.67 -44.01 -12.51
C ARG A 243 9.46 -45.19 -13.13
N SER A 244 10.54 -44.90 -13.88
CA SER A 244 11.42 -45.90 -14.46
C SER A 244 12.21 -46.63 -13.37
N ASP A 245 12.73 -45.91 -12.40
CA ASP A 245 13.48 -46.50 -11.27
C ASP A 245 12.57 -47.40 -10.42
N ILE A 246 11.36 -46.99 -10.09
CA ILE A 246 10.39 -47.84 -9.41
C ILE A 246 10.07 -49.11 -10.18
N ARG A 247 9.94 -49.04 -11.53
CA ARG A 247 9.71 -50.22 -12.36
C ARG A 247 10.91 -51.18 -12.35
N ASN A 248 12.14 -50.63 -12.38
CA ASN A 248 13.36 -51.41 -12.31
C ASN A 248 13.49 -52.14 -10.97
N ASP A 249 13.20 -51.45 -9.85
CA ASP A 249 13.22 -52.04 -8.51
C ASP A 249 12.18 -53.16 -8.35
N ILE A 250 10.97 -52.96 -8.90
CA ILE A 250 9.94 -54.01 -8.89
C ILE A 250 10.41 -55.25 -9.72
N ASN A 251 11.02 -55.04 -10.87
CA ASN A 251 11.53 -56.10 -11.71
C ASN A 251 12.68 -56.86 -11.03
N LEU A 252 13.63 -56.17 -10.41
CA LEU A 252 14.74 -56.75 -9.65
C LEU A 252 14.18 -57.61 -8.47
N SER A 253 13.27 -57.07 -7.69
CA SER A 253 12.62 -57.82 -6.58
C SER A 253 11.87 -59.06 -7.08
N SER A 254 11.26 -59.01 -8.27
CA SER A 254 10.63 -60.18 -8.89
C SER A 254 11.64 -61.24 -9.34
N ILE A 255 12.80 -60.84 -9.85
CA ILE A 255 13.89 -61.73 -10.25
C ILE A 255 14.50 -62.40 -9.01
N ASP A 256 14.79 -61.63 -7.96
CA ASP A 256 15.31 -62.18 -6.69
C ASP A 256 14.40 -63.24 -6.11
N LYS A 257 13.07 -63.01 -6.06
CA LYS A 257 12.09 -64.01 -5.61
C LYS A 257 12.12 -65.29 -6.48
N LYS A 258 12.33 -65.17 -7.78
CA LYS A 258 12.45 -66.33 -8.67
C LYS A 258 13.75 -67.10 -8.43
N ILE A 259 14.86 -66.37 -8.19
CA ILE A 259 16.16 -66.99 -7.85
C ILE A 259 16.07 -67.74 -6.53
N ASP A 260 15.48 -67.13 -5.49
CA ASP A 260 15.28 -67.79 -4.19
C ASP A 260 14.44 -69.08 -4.32
N LYS A 261 13.39 -69.05 -5.14
CA LYS A 261 12.54 -70.21 -5.38
C LYS A 261 13.31 -71.33 -6.11
N LEU A 262 14.16 -70.98 -7.11
CA LEU A 262 15.02 -71.96 -7.81
C LEU A 262 16.06 -72.53 -6.87
N MET A 263 16.69 -71.70 -6.02
CA MET A 263 17.66 -72.19 -5.03
C MET A 263 17.04 -73.15 -4.03
N THR A 264 15.82 -72.88 -3.58
CA THR A 264 15.07 -73.79 -2.69
C THR A 264 14.74 -75.14 -3.38
N MET A 265 14.35 -75.10 -4.65
CA MET A 265 14.10 -76.34 -5.45
C MET A 265 15.37 -77.17 -5.66
N LEU A 266 16.52 -76.53 -5.94
CA LEU A 266 17.82 -77.20 -6.09
C LEU A 266 18.28 -77.85 -4.77
N GLN A 267 18.10 -77.15 -3.64
CA GLN A 267 18.44 -77.72 -2.32
C GLN A 267 17.56 -78.94 -1.99
N ASN A 268 16.24 -78.90 -2.30
CA ASN A 268 15.36 -80.04 -2.08
C ASN A 268 15.71 -81.21 -2.95
N ASN A 269 16.03 -81.02 -4.26
CA ASN A 269 16.45 -82.07 -5.17
C ASN A 269 17.81 -82.71 -4.75
N ASN A 270 18.75 -81.89 -4.24
CA ASN A 270 20.02 -82.42 -3.72
C ASN A 270 19.80 -83.25 -2.48
N ASN A 271 18.88 -82.86 -1.60
CA ASN A 271 18.54 -83.65 -0.39
C ASN A 271 17.80 -84.95 -0.73
N GLU A 272 17.00 -85.01 -1.78
CA GLU A 272 16.38 -86.26 -2.29
C GLU A 272 17.42 -87.18 -2.95
N ASN A 273 18.33 -86.63 -3.73
CA ASN A 273 19.41 -87.42 -4.35
C ASN A 273 20.42 -88.01 -3.33
N ILE A 274 20.65 -87.31 -2.20
CA ILE A 274 21.49 -87.81 -1.12
C ILE A 274 20.76 -88.93 -0.35
N LYS A 275 19.40 -88.86 -0.19
CA LYS A 275 18.61 -89.92 0.42
C LYS A 275 18.57 -91.19 -0.45
N LEU A 276 18.62 -91.07 -1.78
CA LEU A 276 18.65 -92.26 -2.72
C LEU A 276 20.01 -92.93 -2.84
N GLN A 277 21.12 -92.34 -2.35
CA GLN A 277 22.45 -92.97 -2.30
C GLN A 277 22.77 -93.63 -0.96
N ILE A 278 21.91 -93.59 0.06
CA ILE A 278 22.18 -94.18 1.38
C ILE A 278 21.24 -95.41 1.68
N ASN A 279 20.55 -95.95 0.65
CA ASN A 279 19.77 -97.18 0.78
C ASN A 279 20.37 -98.31 -0.07
#